data_533ebb008555d609db964c542103b979
#
_entry.id   533ebb008555d609db964c542103b979
#
_cell.length_a   1.000
_cell.length_b   1.000
_cell.length_c   1.000
_cell.angle_alpha   90.00
_cell.angle_beta   90.00
_cell.angle_gamma   90.00
#
_symmetry.space_group_name_H-M   'P 1'
#
loop_
_entity.id
_entity.type
_entity.pdbx_description
1 polymer ?
#
loop_
_entity_poly.entity_id
_entity_poly.type
_entity_poly.pdbx_seq_one_letter_code
_entity_poly.pdbx_strand_id
1 'polypeptide(L)'
;IIATSTIALQEQLWRDVHAVMPLLGLHRDVILANGQTHYLCNKRADEYMCDPKADSPDALKEGIKQGYEERKDFPEVLPQGVWDKVNVQRFSMKNCGSCEKKCKYYKVRAALKFTDGVVLCNQDFLTQHLMKLRRGQDGLINAAADLLVVDEAHNLDDKVRSATTERFGQGMLFGMIKSAFYELRSFDQSSVSREKREAESSIIAFYNCLKTQVQKQINEADQDMRYADRFFFDNNGSTIELLTEMIAAIHNLSSSIQIYSSMDFRNNRSFAASDDLDAVSESLSELLDRIDDMLIWIEQHGSNTELVYCAKNTKEIVSRLYFNGDERTILTSATLTNATSGSLEEQYSYFISNTGFPAGGRGCLSEPKPSPYPYDEPARIYYC
;
A
#
# COMPACT_ATOMS: atom_id res chain seq x y z
N ILE A 1 2.70 -3.73 -19.58
CA ILE A 1 1.93 -3.89 -18.31
C ILE A 1 0.53 -3.37 -18.55
N ILE A 2 -0.49 -4.08 -18.12
CA ILE A 2 -1.89 -3.64 -18.15
C ILE A 2 -2.43 -3.65 -16.72
N ALA A 3 -2.92 -2.51 -16.24
CA ALA A 3 -3.47 -2.35 -14.91
C ALA A 3 -4.94 -1.95 -14.95
N THR A 4 -5.75 -2.57 -14.12
CA THR A 4 -7.17 -2.23 -13.93
C THR A 4 -7.45 -1.81 -12.49
N SER A 5 -8.65 -1.28 -12.20
CA SER A 5 -8.97 -0.75 -10.88
C SER A 5 -9.17 -1.82 -9.81
N THR A 6 -9.66 -3.03 -10.18
CA THR A 6 -10.03 -4.07 -9.23
C THR A 6 -9.48 -5.45 -9.60
N ILE A 7 -9.39 -6.34 -8.62
CA ILE A 7 -8.94 -7.72 -8.82
C ILE A 7 -9.93 -8.51 -9.70
N ALA A 8 -11.24 -8.26 -9.57
CA ALA A 8 -12.25 -8.92 -10.38
C ALA A 8 -12.09 -8.58 -11.89
N LEU A 9 -11.86 -7.31 -12.19
CA LEU A 9 -11.57 -6.86 -13.57
C LEU A 9 -10.24 -7.41 -14.07
N GLN A 10 -9.23 -7.51 -13.22
CA GLN A 10 -7.95 -8.11 -13.54
C GLN A 10 -8.09 -9.58 -13.96
N GLU A 11 -8.92 -10.36 -13.27
CA GLU A 11 -9.21 -11.76 -13.62
C GLU A 11 -10.04 -11.91 -14.88
N GLN A 12 -10.96 -10.98 -15.13
CA GLN A 12 -11.70 -10.92 -16.41
C GLN A 12 -10.73 -10.65 -17.56
N LEU A 13 -9.92 -9.61 -17.43
CA LEU A 13 -8.93 -9.23 -18.44
C LEU A 13 -7.92 -10.35 -18.72
N TRP A 14 -7.54 -11.12 -17.69
CA TRP A 14 -6.67 -12.28 -17.86
C TRP A 14 -7.29 -13.33 -18.79
N ARG A 15 -8.57 -13.62 -18.63
CA ARG A 15 -9.30 -14.53 -19.52
C ARG A 15 -9.40 -14.00 -20.95
N ASP A 16 -9.70 -12.71 -21.09
CA ASP A 16 -9.86 -12.06 -22.38
C ASP A 16 -8.53 -12.01 -23.16
N VAL A 17 -7.44 -11.64 -22.49
CA VAL A 17 -6.10 -11.62 -23.09
C VAL A 17 -5.67 -13.02 -23.54
N HIS A 18 -5.90 -14.05 -22.70
CA HIS A 18 -5.59 -15.43 -23.09
C HIS A 18 -6.41 -15.92 -24.27
N ALA A 19 -7.64 -15.47 -24.42
CA ALA A 19 -8.49 -15.82 -25.57
C ALA A 19 -8.06 -15.10 -26.86
N VAL A 20 -7.64 -13.83 -26.75
CA VAL A 20 -7.34 -12.97 -27.91
C VAL A 20 -5.92 -13.18 -28.45
N MET A 21 -4.92 -13.36 -27.59
CA MET A 21 -3.52 -13.46 -28.03
C MET A 21 -3.25 -14.55 -29.06
N PRO A 22 -3.77 -15.78 -28.93
CA PRO A 22 -3.59 -16.80 -29.96
C PRO A 22 -4.22 -16.41 -31.31
N LEU A 23 -5.37 -15.71 -31.30
CA LEU A 23 -6.04 -15.22 -32.50
C LEU A 23 -5.20 -14.20 -33.27
N LEU A 24 -4.37 -13.45 -32.53
CA LEU A 24 -3.42 -12.48 -33.09
C LEU A 24 -2.06 -13.11 -33.47
N GLY A 25 -1.89 -14.42 -33.31
CA GLY A 25 -0.62 -15.10 -33.51
C GLY A 25 0.46 -14.73 -32.50
N LEU A 26 0.07 -14.20 -31.34
CA LEU A 26 0.99 -13.80 -30.27
C LEU A 26 1.16 -14.93 -29.27
N HIS A 27 2.41 -15.36 -29.08
CA HIS A 27 2.79 -16.43 -28.15
C HIS A 27 3.71 -15.87 -27.09
N ARG A 28 3.15 -15.05 -26.16
CA ARG A 28 3.86 -14.45 -25.06
C ARG A 28 3.25 -14.91 -23.74
N ASP A 29 4.07 -14.98 -22.70
CA ASP A 29 3.60 -15.27 -21.35
C ASP A 29 2.68 -14.16 -20.86
N VAL A 30 1.61 -14.54 -20.18
CA VAL A 30 0.69 -13.61 -19.51
C VAL A 30 0.71 -13.92 -18.02
N ILE A 31 1.26 -13.01 -17.23
CA ILE A 31 1.41 -13.19 -15.78
C ILE A 31 0.41 -12.30 -15.05
N LEU A 32 -0.38 -12.92 -14.17
CA LEU A 32 -1.29 -12.24 -13.27
C LEU A 32 -0.54 -11.87 -11.97
N ALA A 33 -0.37 -10.58 -11.71
CA ALA A 33 0.35 -10.06 -10.56
C ALA A 33 -0.61 -9.57 -9.47
N ASN A 34 -0.77 -10.36 -8.42
CA ASN A 34 -1.54 -9.99 -7.23
C ASN A 34 -0.61 -9.58 -6.08
N GLY A 35 -1.14 -8.80 -5.13
CA GLY A 35 -0.43 -8.45 -3.90
C GLY A 35 -0.08 -9.70 -3.05
N GLN A 36 0.97 -9.60 -2.26
CA GLN A 36 1.49 -10.74 -1.48
C GLN A 36 0.46 -11.37 -0.54
N THR A 37 -0.44 -10.59 0.03
CA THR A 37 -1.47 -11.06 0.96
C THR A 37 -2.55 -11.93 0.31
N HIS A 38 -2.57 -12.04 -1.03
CA HIS A 38 -3.46 -12.94 -1.76
C HIS A 38 -2.95 -14.38 -1.84
N TYR A 39 -1.71 -14.64 -1.40
CA TYR A 39 -1.07 -15.94 -1.51
C TYR A 39 -0.85 -16.59 -0.15
N LEU A 40 -1.04 -17.92 -0.10
CA LEU A 40 -0.70 -18.72 1.06
C LEU A 40 0.81 -18.77 1.26
N CYS A 41 1.27 -18.57 2.49
CA CYS A 41 2.64 -18.84 2.88
C CYS A 41 2.72 -20.22 3.52
N ASN A 42 3.28 -21.20 2.80
CA ASN A 42 3.35 -22.60 3.25
C ASN A 42 4.02 -22.74 4.62
N LYS A 43 5.08 -21.95 4.89
CA LYS A 43 5.76 -21.96 6.19
C LYS A 43 4.85 -21.47 7.32
N ARG A 44 4.19 -20.33 7.13
CA ARG A 44 3.28 -19.75 8.16
C ARG A 44 2.04 -20.62 8.38
N ALA A 45 1.55 -21.27 7.32
CA ALA A 45 0.43 -22.21 7.44
C ALA A 45 0.80 -23.43 8.29
N ASP A 46 2.00 -23.98 8.08
CA ASP A 46 2.48 -25.09 8.93
C ASP A 46 2.68 -24.66 10.38
N GLU A 47 3.31 -23.51 10.61
CA GLU A 47 3.50 -22.95 11.95
C GLU A 47 2.16 -22.73 12.65
N TYR A 48 1.17 -22.18 11.95
CA TYR A 48 -0.17 -21.96 12.47
C TYR A 48 -0.90 -23.29 12.79
N MET A 49 -0.80 -24.29 11.91
CA MET A 49 -1.41 -25.59 12.15
C MET A 49 -0.75 -26.39 13.29
N CYS A 50 0.51 -26.13 13.57
CA CYS A 50 1.24 -26.78 14.68
C CYS A 50 1.01 -26.09 16.02
N ASP A 51 0.40 -24.90 16.07
CA ASP A 51 0.09 -24.18 17.30
C ASP A 51 -1.14 -24.84 17.99
N PRO A 52 -0.99 -25.44 19.20
CA PRO A 52 -2.10 -26.05 19.90
C PRO A 52 -3.23 -25.09 20.31
N LYS A 53 -2.94 -23.78 20.28
CA LYS A 53 -3.90 -22.72 20.62
C LYS A 53 -4.58 -22.13 19.39
N ALA A 54 -4.15 -22.53 18.18
CA ALA A 54 -4.73 -22.02 16.97
C ALA A 54 -6.05 -22.72 16.67
N ASP A 55 -7.09 -21.92 16.45
CA ASP A 55 -8.35 -22.42 15.87
C ASP A 55 -8.12 -22.62 14.37
N SER A 56 -7.67 -23.82 14.00
CA SER A 56 -7.38 -24.18 12.62
C SER A 56 -8.63 -24.75 11.94
N PRO A 57 -9.36 -23.95 11.12
CA PRO A 57 -10.55 -24.42 10.43
C PRO A 57 -10.26 -25.61 9.53
N ASP A 58 -11.19 -26.55 9.45
CA ASP A 58 -11.07 -27.72 8.56
C ASP A 58 -10.95 -27.28 7.08
N ALA A 59 -11.57 -26.16 6.71
CA ALA A 59 -11.43 -25.56 5.39
C ALA A 59 -9.98 -25.20 5.04
N LEU A 60 -9.16 -24.74 6.00
CA LEU A 60 -7.73 -24.49 5.77
C LEU A 60 -6.97 -25.80 5.54
N LYS A 61 -7.19 -26.79 6.39
CA LYS A 61 -6.53 -28.12 6.29
C LYS A 61 -6.87 -28.80 4.99
N GLU A 62 -8.13 -28.78 4.59
CA GLU A 62 -8.60 -29.39 3.36
C GLU A 62 -8.06 -28.65 2.13
N GLY A 63 -8.10 -27.31 2.12
CA GLY A 63 -7.56 -26.52 1.02
C GLY A 63 -6.06 -26.77 0.81
N ILE A 64 -5.27 -26.88 1.89
CA ILE A 64 -3.85 -27.20 1.79
C ILE A 64 -3.64 -28.62 1.20
N LYS A 65 -4.44 -29.63 1.58
CA LYS A 65 -4.39 -30.95 1.00
C LYS A 65 -4.73 -30.96 -0.48
N GLN A 66 -5.67 -30.10 -0.90
CA GLN A 66 -6.06 -29.92 -2.31
C GLN A 66 -5.05 -29.08 -3.10
N GLY A 67 -4.03 -28.55 -2.46
CA GLY A 67 -2.99 -27.74 -3.11
C GLY A 67 -3.41 -26.30 -3.39
N TYR A 68 -4.34 -25.73 -2.62
CA TYR A 68 -4.73 -24.33 -2.73
C TYR A 68 -3.58 -23.42 -2.33
N GLU A 69 -3.29 -22.44 -3.17
CA GLU A 69 -2.15 -21.54 -2.99
C GLU A 69 -2.55 -20.05 -2.96
N GLU A 70 -3.79 -19.71 -3.36
CA GLU A 70 -4.31 -18.33 -3.38
C GLU A 70 -5.58 -18.21 -2.52
N ARG A 71 -5.85 -16.99 -2.01
CA ARG A 71 -7.05 -16.71 -1.20
C ARG A 71 -8.34 -17.10 -1.91
N LYS A 72 -8.42 -16.89 -3.21
CA LYS A 72 -9.59 -17.20 -4.05
C LYS A 72 -9.88 -18.70 -4.20
N ASP A 73 -8.86 -19.54 -4.02
CA ASP A 73 -9.03 -21.00 -4.11
C ASP A 73 -9.78 -21.54 -2.88
N PHE A 74 -9.69 -20.83 -1.74
CA PHE A 74 -10.34 -21.22 -0.50
C PHE A 74 -11.81 -20.76 -0.49
N PRO A 75 -12.73 -21.58 0.04
CA PRO A 75 -14.12 -21.19 0.15
C PRO A 75 -14.29 -19.97 1.07
N GLU A 76 -15.38 -19.21 0.88
CA GLU A 76 -15.71 -18.01 1.65
C GLU A 76 -15.75 -18.20 3.18
N VAL A 77 -15.87 -19.44 3.60
CA VAL A 77 -15.94 -19.86 5.01
C VAL A 77 -14.61 -19.67 5.76
N LEU A 78 -13.47 -19.43 5.07
CA LEU A 78 -12.20 -19.21 5.76
C LEU A 78 -12.17 -17.78 6.36
N PRO A 79 -12.19 -17.63 7.71
CA PRO A 79 -12.22 -16.33 8.35
C PRO A 79 -10.99 -15.46 7.98
N GLN A 80 -11.21 -14.15 7.82
CA GLN A 80 -10.14 -13.21 7.49
C GLN A 80 -9.01 -13.25 8.53
N GLY A 81 -9.35 -13.34 9.83
CA GLY A 81 -8.34 -13.42 10.88
C GLY A 81 -7.45 -14.67 10.84
N VAL A 82 -7.94 -15.78 10.26
CA VAL A 82 -7.14 -16.97 9.98
C VAL A 82 -6.26 -16.72 8.77
N TRP A 83 -6.83 -16.18 7.69
CA TRP A 83 -6.08 -15.85 6.48
C TRP A 83 -4.90 -14.92 6.76
N ASP A 84 -5.09 -13.89 7.58
CA ASP A 84 -4.04 -12.94 7.95
C ASP A 84 -2.87 -13.59 8.70
N LYS A 85 -3.08 -14.74 9.33
CA LYS A 85 -2.02 -15.50 10.00
C LYS A 85 -1.24 -16.42 9.06
N VAL A 86 -1.84 -16.84 7.95
CA VAL A 86 -1.25 -17.84 7.04
C VAL A 86 -0.83 -17.28 5.67
N ASN A 87 -1.25 -16.07 5.32
CA ASN A 87 -0.87 -15.43 4.06
C ASN A 87 0.60 -14.96 4.06
N VAL A 88 1.11 -14.57 2.89
CA VAL A 88 2.44 -13.96 2.75
C VAL A 88 2.39 -12.53 3.30
N GLN A 89 3.12 -12.27 4.39
CA GLN A 89 3.18 -10.97 5.06
C GLN A 89 4.43 -10.17 4.66
N ARG A 90 5.60 -10.65 5.03
CA ARG A 90 6.89 -10.02 4.73
C ARG A 90 7.62 -10.86 3.70
N PHE A 91 7.69 -10.35 2.47
CA PHE A 91 8.38 -11.01 1.39
C PHE A 91 9.78 -10.41 1.20
N SER A 92 10.76 -11.28 1.16
CA SER A 92 12.12 -10.93 0.79
C SER A 92 12.66 -11.99 -0.16
N MET A 93 13.21 -11.59 -1.31
CA MET A 93 13.79 -12.56 -2.25
C MET A 93 14.85 -13.44 -1.59
N LYS A 94 15.66 -12.87 -0.69
CA LYS A 94 16.70 -13.60 0.04
C LYS A 94 16.07 -14.63 1.00
N ASN A 95 15.20 -14.17 1.90
CA ASN A 95 14.62 -15.02 2.94
C ASN A 95 13.67 -16.08 2.37
N CYS A 96 12.82 -15.69 1.42
CA CYS A 96 11.92 -16.65 0.76
C CYS A 96 12.66 -17.54 -0.23
N GLY A 97 13.77 -17.09 -0.79
CA GLY A 97 14.65 -17.90 -1.66
C GLY A 97 15.30 -19.06 -0.91
N SER A 98 15.63 -18.88 0.38
CA SER A 98 16.16 -19.94 1.27
C SER A 98 15.07 -20.82 1.91
N CYS A 99 13.77 -20.47 1.75
CA CYS A 99 12.67 -21.25 2.30
C CYS A 99 12.54 -22.60 1.56
N GLU A 100 12.51 -23.71 2.32
CA GLU A 100 12.31 -25.05 1.77
C GLU A 100 10.93 -25.21 1.13
N LYS A 101 9.91 -24.57 1.72
CA LYS A 101 8.52 -24.63 1.27
C LYS A 101 8.15 -23.40 0.45
N LYS A 102 8.74 -23.25 -0.73
CA LYS A 102 8.45 -22.13 -1.64
C LYS A 102 6.97 -22.08 -1.99
N CYS A 103 6.35 -20.92 -1.76
CA CYS A 103 4.95 -20.67 -2.11
C CYS A 103 4.80 -20.17 -3.57
N LYS A 104 3.57 -20.14 -4.07
CA LYS A 104 3.23 -19.62 -5.40
C LYS A 104 3.70 -18.17 -5.58
N TYR A 105 3.57 -17.32 -4.53
CA TYR A 105 4.02 -15.94 -4.61
C TYR A 105 5.51 -15.81 -4.93
N TYR A 106 6.37 -16.64 -4.34
CA TYR A 106 7.80 -16.64 -4.68
C TYR A 106 8.04 -16.96 -6.17
N LYS A 107 7.31 -17.94 -6.73
CA LYS A 107 7.41 -18.30 -8.15
C LYS A 107 6.93 -17.16 -9.05
N VAL A 108 5.77 -16.55 -8.72
CA VAL A 108 5.22 -15.41 -9.46
C VAL A 108 6.18 -14.22 -9.40
N ARG A 109 6.74 -13.88 -8.24
CA ARG A 109 7.72 -12.79 -8.09
C ARG A 109 8.99 -13.02 -8.92
N ALA A 110 9.46 -14.25 -8.99
CA ALA A 110 10.59 -14.59 -9.85
C ALA A 110 10.24 -14.43 -11.34
N ALA A 111 9.06 -14.92 -11.75
CA ALA A 111 8.60 -14.76 -13.12
C ALA A 111 8.42 -13.28 -13.52
N LEU A 112 7.78 -12.46 -12.68
CA LEU A 112 7.59 -11.03 -12.92
C LEU A 112 8.91 -10.27 -13.13
N LYS A 113 10.01 -10.72 -12.52
CA LYS A 113 11.30 -10.05 -12.61
C LYS A 113 12.00 -10.28 -13.97
N PHE A 114 11.68 -11.36 -14.65
CA PHE A 114 12.37 -11.79 -15.88
C PHE A 114 11.46 -11.86 -17.11
N THR A 115 10.16 -11.62 -16.97
CA THR A 115 9.22 -11.69 -18.10
C THR A 115 9.48 -10.61 -19.14
N ASP A 116 9.35 -10.99 -20.40
CA ASP A 116 9.23 -10.11 -21.56
C ASP A 116 7.81 -10.12 -22.15
N GLY A 117 6.89 -10.76 -21.45
CA GLY A 117 5.49 -10.94 -21.83
C GLY A 117 4.56 -9.85 -21.31
N VAL A 118 3.29 -10.20 -21.19
CA VAL A 118 2.24 -9.32 -20.67
C VAL A 118 2.08 -9.53 -19.16
N VAL A 119 2.13 -8.44 -18.40
CA VAL A 119 1.81 -8.46 -16.97
C VAL A 119 0.47 -7.79 -16.75
N LEU A 120 -0.45 -8.50 -16.12
CA LEU A 120 -1.75 -7.99 -15.68
C LEU A 120 -1.71 -7.75 -14.17
N CYS A 121 -2.06 -6.55 -13.73
CA CYS A 121 -2.08 -6.19 -12.32
C CYS A 121 -3.26 -5.24 -12.00
N ASN A 122 -3.46 -4.94 -10.74
CA ASN A 122 -4.32 -3.83 -10.38
C ASN A 122 -3.51 -2.52 -10.28
N GLN A 123 -4.22 -1.39 -10.27
CA GLN A 123 -3.59 -0.06 -10.18
C GLN A 123 -2.78 0.11 -8.90
N ASP A 124 -3.18 -0.51 -7.78
CA ASP A 124 -2.42 -0.43 -6.52
C ASP A 124 -1.05 -1.10 -6.67
N PHE A 125 -1.00 -2.28 -7.32
CA PHE A 125 0.25 -2.99 -7.58
C PHE A 125 1.16 -2.20 -8.53
N LEU A 126 0.60 -1.63 -9.61
CA LEU A 126 1.34 -0.79 -10.54
C LEU A 126 1.89 0.46 -9.85
N THR A 127 1.07 1.16 -9.05
CA THR A 127 1.50 2.35 -8.29
C THR A 127 2.68 2.02 -7.38
N GLN A 128 2.62 0.92 -6.64
CA GLN A 128 3.74 0.47 -5.78
C GLN A 128 4.99 0.12 -6.59
N HIS A 129 4.83 -0.51 -7.75
CA HIS A 129 5.94 -0.79 -8.67
C HIS A 129 6.63 0.49 -9.13
N LEU A 130 5.86 1.46 -9.63
CA LEU A 130 6.36 2.75 -10.10
C LEU A 130 7.00 3.56 -8.97
N MET A 131 6.40 3.58 -7.77
CA MET A 131 6.99 4.25 -6.60
C MET A 131 8.38 3.72 -6.28
N LYS A 132 8.57 2.39 -6.30
CA LYS A 132 9.89 1.78 -6.09
C LYS A 132 10.89 2.19 -7.16
N LEU A 133 10.50 2.12 -8.43
CA LEU A 133 11.38 2.52 -9.53
C LEU A 133 11.81 4.00 -9.43
N ARG A 134 10.89 4.91 -9.12
CA ARG A 134 11.19 6.34 -8.99
C ARG A 134 12.06 6.68 -7.76
N ARG A 135 12.13 5.76 -6.78
CA ARG A 135 13.07 5.83 -5.65
C ARG A 135 14.42 5.14 -5.94
N GLY A 136 14.66 4.68 -7.17
CA GLY A 136 15.87 3.93 -7.52
C GLY A 136 15.95 2.53 -6.91
N GLN A 137 14.82 1.99 -6.45
CA GLN A 137 14.73 0.65 -5.87
C GLN A 137 14.34 -0.39 -6.92
N ASP A 138 14.61 -1.66 -6.63
CA ASP A 138 14.12 -2.77 -7.44
C ASP A 138 12.58 -2.76 -7.52
N GLY A 139 12.04 -2.66 -8.73
CA GLY A 139 10.61 -2.72 -8.98
C GLY A 139 9.99 -4.07 -8.62
N LEU A 140 8.67 -4.12 -8.63
CA LEU A 140 7.91 -5.36 -8.44
C LEU A 140 7.84 -6.21 -9.71
N ILE A 141 7.96 -5.59 -10.87
CA ILE A 141 7.96 -6.18 -12.22
C ILE A 141 9.31 -5.84 -12.86
N ASN A 142 9.65 -6.49 -13.95
CA ASN A 142 10.80 -6.08 -14.78
C ASN A 142 10.69 -4.58 -15.12
N ALA A 143 11.78 -3.84 -14.90
CA ALA A 143 11.81 -2.40 -15.08
C ALA A 143 11.70 -1.94 -16.55
N ALA A 144 12.00 -2.82 -17.52
CA ALA A 144 11.96 -2.51 -18.94
C ALA A 144 10.55 -2.74 -19.51
N ALA A 145 9.55 -1.99 -19.07
CA ALA A 145 8.23 -2.02 -19.66
C ALA A 145 8.16 -1.06 -20.85
N ASP A 146 7.82 -1.56 -22.05
CA ASP A 146 7.66 -0.72 -23.25
C ASP A 146 6.37 0.09 -23.21
N LEU A 147 5.34 -0.45 -22.57
CA LEU A 147 3.97 0.09 -22.57
C LEU A 147 3.27 -0.16 -21.24
N LEU A 148 2.69 0.91 -20.71
CA LEU A 148 1.73 0.87 -19.61
C LEU A 148 0.33 1.14 -20.17
N VAL A 149 -0.62 0.27 -19.88
CA VAL A 149 -2.04 0.50 -20.15
C VAL A 149 -2.74 0.57 -18.79
N VAL A 150 -3.38 1.68 -18.51
CA VAL A 150 -4.13 1.90 -17.27
C VAL A 150 -5.59 2.05 -17.59
N ASP A 151 -6.34 1.03 -17.29
CA ASP A 151 -7.79 1.01 -17.42
C ASP A 151 -8.44 1.60 -16.17
N GLU A 152 -9.62 2.21 -16.31
CA GLU A 152 -10.30 2.99 -15.26
C GLU A 152 -9.41 4.09 -14.67
N ALA A 153 -8.71 4.79 -15.56
CA ALA A 153 -7.71 5.80 -15.19
C ALA A 153 -8.28 7.00 -14.43
N HIS A 154 -9.60 7.17 -14.40
CA HIS A 154 -10.27 8.16 -13.56
C HIS A 154 -9.99 7.97 -12.04
N ASN A 155 -9.55 6.77 -11.64
CA ASN A 155 -9.21 6.46 -10.25
C ASN A 155 -7.74 6.73 -9.89
N LEU A 156 -6.90 7.18 -10.84
CA LEU A 156 -5.44 7.29 -10.61
C LEU A 156 -5.07 8.17 -9.43
N ASP A 157 -5.74 9.29 -9.28
CA ASP A 157 -5.48 10.23 -8.20
C ASP A 157 -5.81 9.62 -6.83
N ASP A 158 -6.96 8.96 -6.71
CA ASP A 158 -7.36 8.25 -5.48
C ASP A 158 -6.42 7.07 -5.16
N LYS A 159 -5.97 6.33 -6.17
CA LYS A 159 -5.03 5.22 -6.00
C LYS A 159 -3.66 5.71 -5.53
N VAL A 160 -3.15 6.78 -6.11
CA VAL A 160 -1.89 7.39 -5.68
C VAL A 160 -2.02 7.98 -4.28
N ARG A 161 -3.12 8.67 -3.98
CA ARG A 161 -3.43 9.18 -2.65
C ARG A 161 -3.44 8.06 -1.62
N SER A 162 -4.17 6.97 -1.90
CA SER A 162 -4.22 5.80 -1.03
C SER A 162 -2.84 5.16 -0.84
N ALA A 163 -2.05 5.03 -1.90
CA ALA A 163 -0.70 4.44 -1.85
C ALA A 163 0.32 5.31 -1.10
N THR A 164 0.08 6.61 -1.02
CA THR A 164 0.94 7.58 -0.30
C THR A 164 0.36 7.99 1.05
N THR A 165 -0.76 7.40 1.47
CA THR A 165 -1.32 7.62 2.81
C THR A 165 -0.53 6.81 3.83
N GLU A 166 0.07 7.51 4.76
CA GLU A 166 0.81 6.91 5.88
C GLU A 166 -0.08 6.82 7.12
N ARG A 167 0.12 5.76 7.90
CA ARG A 167 -0.67 5.45 9.10
C ARG A 167 0.24 4.98 10.21
N PHE A 168 0.21 5.68 11.32
CA PHE A 168 1.00 5.35 12.50
C PHE A 168 0.10 5.20 13.72
N GLY A 169 -0.02 3.97 14.22
CA GLY A 169 -0.75 3.67 15.45
C GLY A 169 0.18 3.45 16.64
N GLN A 170 -0.26 3.81 17.83
CA GLN A 170 0.51 3.63 19.07
C GLN A 170 1.00 2.17 19.23
N GLY A 171 0.10 1.20 19.01
CA GLY A 171 0.42 -0.22 19.13
C GLY A 171 1.43 -0.71 18.08
N MET A 172 1.36 -0.16 16.85
CA MET A 172 2.32 -0.43 15.78
C MET A 172 3.72 0.04 16.18
N LEU A 173 3.86 1.27 16.64
CA LEU A 173 5.15 1.84 17.07
C LEU A 173 5.76 1.05 18.22
N PHE A 174 4.97 0.67 19.23
CA PHE A 174 5.46 -0.21 20.30
C PHE A 174 5.89 -1.58 19.80
N GLY A 175 5.16 -2.15 18.85
CA GLY A 175 5.54 -3.42 18.22
C GLY A 175 6.89 -3.33 17.51
N MET A 176 7.13 -2.22 16.77
CA MET A 176 8.41 -1.97 16.09
C MET A 176 9.56 -1.77 17.06
N ILE A 177 9.39 -0.95 18.11
CA ILE A 177 10.37 -0.76 19.17
C ILE A 177 10.72 -2.10 19.82
N LYS A 178 9.71 -2.89 20.16
CA LYS A 178 9.90 -4.21 20.76
C LYS A 178 10.68 -5.14 19.84
N SER A 179 10.34 -5.17 18.56
CA SER A 179 11.03 -6.00 17.58
C SER A 179 12.49 -5.60 17.41
N ALA A 180 12.77 -4.31 17.25
CA ALA A 180 14.13 -3.78 17.13
C ALA A 180 14.97 -4.04 18.40
N PHE A 181 14.39 -3.87 19.57
CA PHE A 181 15.04 -4.11 20.83
C PHE A 181 15.43 -5.59 21.02
N TYR A 182 14.58 -6.52 20.59
CA TYR A 182 14.87 -7.97 20.69
C TYR A 182 15.83 -8.50 19.61
N GLU A 183 16.17 -7.71 18.61
CA GLU A 183 17.26 -8.03 17.68
C GLU A 183 18.63 -7.91 18.35
N LEU A 184 18.74 -7.08 19.41
CA LEU A 184 19.96 -6.92 20.19
C LEU A 184 20.20 -8.12 21.13
N ARG A 185 21.48 -8.36 21.46
CA ARG A 185 21.84 -9.29 22.52
C ARG A 185 21.44 -8.72 23.89
N SER A 186 21.20 -9.60 24.85
CA SER A 186 20.78 -9.19 26.21
C SER A 186 21.71 -8.17 26.86
N PHE A 187 23.01 -8.24 26.59
CA PHE A 187 23.99 -7.27 27.10
C PHE A 187 23.78 -5.89 26.44
N ASP A 188 23.62 -5.84 25.14
CA ASP A 188 23.44 -4.62 24.37
C ASP A 188 22.08 -3.97 24.65
N GLN A 189 21.06 -4.78 24.98
CA GLN A 189 19.74 -4.30 25.41
C GLN A 189 19.81 -3.40 26.65
N SER A 190 20.69 -3.70 27.58
CA SER A 190 20.86 -2.87 28.77
C SER A 190 21.39 -1.47 28.43
N SER A 191 22.23 -1.37 27.42
CA SER A 191 22.87 -0.13 26.97
C SER A 191 21.90 0.83 26.25
N VAL A 192 20.83 0.31 25.63
CA VAL A 192 19.80 1.12 24.93
C VAL A 192 18.48 1.21 25.71
N SER A 193 18.44 0.71 26.94
CA SER A 193 17.21 0.67 27.74
C SER A 193 16.68 2.04 28.14
N ARG A 194 17.55 3.05 28.17
CA ARG A 194 17.16 4.44 28.43
C ARG A 194 16.44 5.02 27.22
N GLU A 195 17.05 4.94 26.05
CA GLU A 195 16.51 5.42 24.78
C GLU A 195 15.18 4.74 24.45
N LYS A 196 15.07 3.43 24.72
CA LYS A 196 13.80 2.70 24.59
C LYS A 196 12.70 3.30 25.45
N ARG A 197 12.99 3.57 26.75
CA ARG A 197 11.98 4.16 27.65
C ARG A 197 11.62 5.59 27.26
N GLU A 198 12.57 6.38 26.79
CA GLU A 198 12.34 7.73 26.28
C GLU A 198 11.43 7.68 25.05
N ALA A 199 11.67 6.79 24.08
CA ALA A 199 10.82 6.60 22.91
C ALA A 199 9.41 6.12 23.29
N GLU A 200 9.28 5.13 24.17
CA GLU A 200 7.97 4.67 24.65
C GLU A 200 7.20 5.78 25.37
N SER A 201 7.86 6.59 26.20
CA SER A 201 7.23 7.69 26.94
C SER A 201 6.77 8.82 26.03
N SER A 202 7.57 9.21 25.03
CA SER A 202 7.20 10.25 24.06
C SER A 202 6.03 9.79 23.17
N ILE A 203 6.00 8.53 22.75
CA ILE A 203 4.86 7.94 22.03
C ILE A 203 3.60 8.02 22.90
N ILE A 204 3.66 7.66 24.18
CA ILE A 204 2.52 7.74 25.10
C ILE A 204 2.03 9.18 25.21
N ALA A 205 2.93 10.14 25.39
CA ALA A 205 2.58 11.55 25.53
C ALA A 205 1.87 12.09 24.28
N PHE A 206 2.42 11.83 23.10
CA PHE A 206 1.82 12.24 21.84
C PHE A 206 0.44 11.62 21.61
N TYR A 207 0.30 10.30 21.76
CA TYR A 207 -1.00 9.64 21.55
C TYR A 207 -2.05 10.00 22.62
N ASN A 208 -1.65 10.33 23.83
CA ASN A 208 -2.57 10.89 24.83
C ASN A 208 -3.07 12.28 24.40
N CYS A 209 -2.22 13.11 23.80
CA CYS A 209 -2.63 14.37 23.21
C CYS A 209 -3.68 14.14 22.09
N LEU A 210 -3.43 13.21 21.15
CA LEU A 210 -4.40 12.87 20.10
C LEU A 210 -5.73 12.38 20.67
N LYS A 211 -5.71 11.49 21.68
CA LYS A 211 -6.93 11.02 22.35
C LYS A 211 -7.70 12.15 23.01
N THR A 212 -7.01 13.12 23.58
CA THR A 212 -7.64 14.31 24.18
C THR A 212 -8.30 15.18 23.11
N GLN A 213 -7.68 15.35 21.94
CA GLN A 213 -8.28 16.07 20.80
C GLN A 213 -9.55 15.35 20.31
N VAL A 214 -9.51 14.03 20.16
CA VAL A 214 -10.66 13.21 19.78
C VAL A 214 -11.80 13.38 20.80
N GLN A 215 -11.49 13.22 22.09
CA GLN A 215 -12.52 13.34 23.15
C GLN A 215 -13.15 14.73 23.20
N LYS A 216 -12.35 15.78 22.97
CA LYS A 216 -12.85 17.15 22.88
C LYS A 216 -13.84 17.28 21.73
N GLN A 217 -13.49 16.82 20.53
CA GLN A 217 -14.36 16.89 19.35
C GLN A 217 -15.66 16.09 19.54
N ILE A 218 -15.59 14.90 20.15
CA ILE A 218 -16.78 14.10 20.47
C ILE A 218 -17.69 14.84 21.46
N ASN A 219 -17.12 15.53 22.46
CA ASN A 219 -17.90 16.25 23.47
C ASN A 219 -18.53 17.55 22.95
N GLU A 220 -17.89 18.19 21.98
CA GLU A 220 -18.35 19.44 21.35
C GLU A 220 -19.32 19.20 20.19
N ALA A 221 -19.42 17.99 19.68
CA ALA A 221 -20.22 17.65 18.51
C ALA A 221 -21.63 17.20 18.88
N ASP A 222 -22.57 17.39 17.95
CA ASP A 222 -23.90 16.78 17.97
C ASP A 222 -23.83 15.23 17.91
N GLN A 223 -24.96 14.56 18.23
CA GLN A 223 -25.02 13.10 18.43
C GLN A 223 -24.43 12.26 17.30
N ASP A 224 -24.37 12.78 16.06
CA ASP A 224 -23.88 12.05 14.87
C ASP A 224 -22.37 11.80 14.88
N MET A 225 -21.57 12.63 15.53
CA MET A 225 -20.10 12.48 15.58
C MET A 225 -19.62 11.37 16.54
N ARG A 226 -20.50 10.80 17.37
CA ARG A 226 -20.14 9.69 18.29
C ARG A 226 -19.76 8.40 17.57
N TYR A 227 -20.15 8.29 16.31
CA TYR A 227 -19.86 7.14 15.43
C TYR A 227 -18.83 7.47 14.35
N ALA A 228 -18.23 8.68 14.40
CA ALA A 228 -17.19 9.03 13.46
C ALA A 228 -15.88 8.28 13.78
N ASP A 229 -15.23 7.78 12.74
CA ASP A 229 -13.93 7.14 12.84
C ASP A 229 -12.78 8.12 12.57
N ARG A 230 -13.07 9.34 12.07
CA ARG A 230 -12.09 10.35 11.66
C ARG A 230 -12.34 11.68 12.35
N PHE A 231 -11.24 12.25 12.86
CA PHE A 231 -11.23 13.49 13.64
C PHE A 231 -10.16 14.43 13.09
N PHE A 232 -10.38 15.72 13.25
CA PHE A 232 -9.39 16.74 12.88
C PHE A 232 -8.14 16.62 13.76
N PHE A 233 -7.00 16.76 13.12
CA PHE A 233 -5.73 16.91 13.81
C PHE A 233 -5.49 18.40 14.10
N ASP A 234 -5.44 18.76 15.38
CA ASP A 234 -5.10 20.11 15.81
C ASP A 234 -3.57 20.26 15.89
N ASN A 235 -2.98 20.95 14.91
CA ASN A 235 -1.54 21.19 14.78
C ASN A 235 -1.05 22.39 15.62
N ASN A 236 -1.64 22.63 16.78
CA ASN A 236 -1.15 23.69 17.69
C ASN A 236 0.29 23.41 18.16
N GLY A 237 0.96 24.47 18.71
CA GLY A 237 2.36 24.38 19.10
C GLY A 237 2.69 23.22 20.06
N SER A 238 1.81 22.93 21.02
CA SER A 238 2.00 21.81 21.96
C SER A 238 1.93 20.45 21.26
N THR A 239 1.02 20.27 20.31
CA THR A 239 0.92 19.04 19.55
C THR A 239 2.16 18.81 18.68
N ILE A 240 2.67 19.87 18.06
CA ILE A 240 3.88 19.85 17.23
C ILE A 240 5.12 19.57 18.07
N GLU A 241 5.23 20.18 19.27
CA GLU A 241 6.32 19.87 20.21
C GLU A 241 6.36 18.38 20.58
N LEU A 242 5.21 17.80 20.97
CA LEU A 242 5.12 16.38 21.32
C LEU A 242 5.43 15.46 20.13
N LEU A 243 5.01 15.84 18.93
CA LEU A 243 5.36 15.09 17.71
C LEU A 243 6.87 15.15 17.46
N THR A 244 7.47 16.32 17.59
CA THR A 244 8.92 16.51 17.41
C THR A 244 9.73 15.71 18.43
N GLU A 245 9.32 15.72 19.70
CA GLU A 245 9.94 14.92 20.76
C GLU A 245 9.84 13.43 20.49
N MET A 246 8.68 12.97 20.02
CA MET A 246 8.46 11.57 19.64
C MET A 246 9.39 11.14 18.50
N ILE A 247 9.49 11.95 17.45
CA ILE A 247 10.36 11.68 16.30
C ILE A 247 11.82 11.59 16.75
N ALA A 248 12.28 12.59 17.51
CA ALA A 248 13.65 12.62 18.02
C ALA A 248 13.98 11.40 18.89
N ALA A 249 13.06 10.99 19.76
CA ALA A 249 13.26 9.83 20.62
C ALA A 249 13.30 8.50 19.85
N ILE A 250 12.45 8.34 18.82
CA ILE A 250 12.47 7.16 17.92
C ILE A 250 13.77 7.12 17.12
N HIS A 251 14.22 8.25 16.58
CA HIS A 251 15.48 8.35 15.83
C HIS A 251 16.69 8.03 16.73
N ASN A 252 16.74 8.58 17.94
CA ASN A 252 17.83 8.30 18.89
C ASN A 252 17.89 6.81 19.25
N LEU A 253 16.74 6.17 19.46
CA LEU A 253 16.68 4.73 19.70
C LEU A 253 17.17 3.93 18.49
N SER A 254 16.69 4.25 17.29
CA SER A 254 17.11 3.58 16.05
C SER A 254 18.62 3.71 15.84
N SER A 255 19.17 4.91 15.96
CA SER A 255 20.60 5.20 15.84
C SER A 255 21.42 4.43 16.87
N SER A 256 20.96 4.36 18.13
CA SER A 256 21.64 3.61 19.19
C SER A 256 21.65 2.11 18.88
N ILE A 257 20.53 1.55 18.39
CA ILE A 257 20.48 0.13 17.98
C ILE A 257 21.44 -0.14 16.82
N GLN A 258 21.51 0.74 15.83
CA GLN A 258 22.40 0.60 14.66
C GLN A 258 23.88 0.59 15.08
N ILE A 259 24.30 1.39 16.06
CA ILE A 259 25.67 1.38 16.58
C ILE A 259 26.03 0.00 17.12
N TYR A 260 25.18 -0.60 17.94
CA TYR A 260 25.44 -1.95 18.47
C TYR A 260 25.35 -3.04 17.42
N SER A 261 24.49 -2.87 16.40
CA SER A 261 24.37 -3.78 15.29
C SER A 261 25.64 -3.82 14.43
N SER A 262 26.23 -2.66 14.17
CA SER A 262 27.45 -2.53 13.36
C SER A 262 28.70 -3.13 14.03
N MET A 263 28.69 -3.30 15.36
CA MET A 263 29.78 -3.93 16.12
C MET A 263 29.76 -5.47 16.08
N ASP A 264 28.67 -6.08 15.60
CA ASP A 264 28.54 -7.54 15.57
C ASP A 264 28.95 -8.15 14.23
N PHE A 265 30.24 -8.13 13.92
CA PHE A 265 30.84 -8.68 12.69
C PHE A 265 30.66 -10.21 12.49
N ARG A 266 30.16 -10.93 13.47
CA ARG A 266 30.11 -12.42 13.42
C ARG A 266 28.76 -12.99 13.07
N ASN A 267 27.70 -12.21 13.12
CA ASN A 267 26.35 -12.67 12.78
C ASN A 267 25.77 -11.80 11.69
N ASN A 268 25.58 -12.39 10.51
CA ASN A 268 24.84 -11.83 9.38
C ASN A 268 23.32 -11.67 9.72
N ARG A 269 22.99 -11.15 10.90
CA ARG A 269 21.62 -10.83 11.29
C ARG A 269 21.20 -9.57 10.57
N SER A 270 20.12 -9.64 9.85
CA SER A 270 19.45 -8.48 9.29
C SER A 270 18.80 -7.71 10.45
N PHE A 271 19.20 -6.47 10.68
CA PHE A 271 18.56 -5.56 11.64
C PHE A 271 17.37 -4.83 11.00
N ALA A 272 16.54 -5.59 10.31
CA ALA A 272 15.41 -5.06 9.56
C ALA A 272 14.43 -4.25 10.41
N ALA A 273 14.32 -4.53 11.72
CA ALA A 273 13.41 -3.81 12.58
C ALA A 273 13.96 -2.44 13.03
N SER A 274 15.29 -2.27 13.10
CA SER A 274 15.88 -0.94 13.34
C SER A 274 15.78 -0.06 12.10
N ASP A 275 15.95 -0.63 10.91
CA ASP A 275 15.74 0.07 9.64
C ASP A 275 14.26 0.51 9.48
N ASP A 276 13.31 -0.33 9.93
CA ASP A 276 11.89 0.03 9.96
C ASP A 276 11.62 1.23 10.90
N LEU A 277 12.27 1.29 12.07
CA LEU A 277 12.15 2.44 13.00
C LEU A 277 12.74 3.73 12.41
N ASP A 278 13.88 3.62 11.74
CA ASP A 278 14.51 4.75 11.06
C ASP A 278 13.61 5.30 9.96
N ALA A 279 13.06 4.43 9.11
CA ALA A 279 12.10 4.80 8.10
C ALA A 279 10.85 5.51 8.65
N VAL A 280 10.36 5.10 9.83
CA VAL A 280 9.25 5.80 10.52
C VAL A 280 9.67 7.19 10.96
N SER A 281 10.84 7.36 11.57
CA SER A 281 11.32 8.67 12.00
C SER A 281 11.54 9.62 10.82
N GLU A 282 12.06 9.13 9.70
CA GLU A 282 12.21 9.88 8.46
C GLU A 282 10.85 10.31 7.88
N SER A 283 9.88 9.39 7.81
CA SER A 283 8.54 9.68 7.29
C SER A 283 7.80 10.72 8.14
N LEU A 284 7.90 10.63 9.47
CA LEU A 284 7.31 11.62 10.37
C LEU A 284 8.07 12.97 10.35
N SER A 285 9.37 12.97 10.11
CA SER A 285 10.15 14.19 9.89
C SER A 285 9.73 14.89 8.60
N GLU A 286 9.55 14.15 7.50
CA GLU A 286 9.02 14.68 6.24
C GLU A 286 7.61 15.28 6.43
N LEU A 287 6.77 14.66 7.27
CA LEU A 287 5.46 15.22 7.63
C LEU A 287 5.62 16.59 8.29
N LEU A 288 6.53 16.76 9.26
CA LEU A 288 6.75 18.05 9.94
C LEU A 288 7.25 19.11 8.97
N ASP A 289 8.21 18.77 8.12
CA ASP A 289 8.81 19.70 7.16
C ASP A 289 7.79 20.20 6.11
N ARG A 290 6.75 19.41 5.85
CA ARG A 290 5.73 19.69 4.83
C ARG A 290 4.30 19.74 5.38
N ILE A 291 4.15 20.08 6.65
CA ILE A 291 2.86 19.99 7.36
C ILE A 291 1.73 20.76 6.66
N ASP A 292 2.06 21.92 6.06
CA ASP A 292 1.11 22.76 5.33
C ASP A 292 0.64 22.16 4.00
N ASP A 293 1.43 21.23 3.43
CA ASP A 293 1.12 20.52 2.19
C ASP A 293 0.40 19.18 2.41
N MET A 294 0.20 18.79 3.69
CA MET A 294 -0.39 17.52 4.05
C MET A 294 -1.82 17.65 4.55
N LEU A 295 -2.67 16.69 4.20
CA LEU A 295 -3.92 16.42 4.90
C LEU A 295 -3.57 15.50 6.06
N ILE A 296 -3.89 15.93 7.27
CA ILE A 296 -3.60 15.19 8.50
C ILE A 296 -4.90 14.99 9.27
N TRP A 297 -5.14 13.80 9.75
CA TRP A 297 -6.30 13.50 10.60
C TRP A 297 -5.99 12.40 11.59
N ILE A 298 -6.86 12.22 12.56
CA ILE A 298 -6.80 11.15 13.55
C ILE A 298 -7.87 10.12 13.19
N GLU A 299 -7.50 8.85 13.09
CA GLU A 299 -8.46 7.75 13.02
C GLU A 299 -8.55 7.06 14.37
N GLN A 300 -9.80 6.78 14.80
CA GLN A 300 -10.09 6.12 16.08
C GLN A 300 -10.95 4.89 15.84
N HIS A 301 -10.39 3.70 16.05
CA HIS A 301 -11.09 2.43 15.94
C HIS A 301 -11.09 1.70 17.29
N GLY A 302 -12.17 1.85 18.05
CA GLY A 302 -12.23 1.36 19.43
C GLY A 302 -11.19 2.03 20.31
N SER A 303 -10.23 1.28 20.86
CA SER A 303 -9.13 1.79 21.66
C SER A 303 -7.89 2.19 20.84
N ASN A 304 -7.87 1.88 19.54
CA ASN A 304 -6.74 2.17 18.67
C ASN A 304 -6.88 3.57 18.08
N THR A 305 -5.86 4.41 18.32
CA THR A 305 -5.75 5.76 17.78
C THR A 305 -4.59 5.79 16.81
N GLU A 306 -4.82 6.31 15.62
CA GLU A 306 -3.83 6.41 14.55
C GLU A 306 -3.69 7.85 14.08
N LEU A 307 -2.45 8.31 13.89
CA LEU A 307 -2.14 9.49 13.09
C LEU A 307 -2.11 9.06 11.64
N VAL A 308 -2.90 9.75 10.80
CA VAL A 308 -2.98 9.46 9.37
C VAL A 308 -2.72 10.72 8.58
N TYR A 309 -1.92 10.62 7.52
CA TYR A 309 -1.68 11.75 6.65
C TYR A 309 -1.41 11.34 5.19
N CYS A 310 -1.68 12.27 4.28
CA CYS A 310 -1.34 12.15 2.86
C CYS A 310 -1.12 13.54 2.25
N ALA A 311 -0.52 13.60 1.06
CA ALA A 311 -0.36 14.86 0.34
C ALA A 311 -1.73 15.49 -0.01
N LYS A 312 -1.89 16.80 0.18
CA LYS A 312 -3.07 17.56 -0.26
C LYS A 312 -3.24 17.48 -1.77
N ASN A 313 -2.15 17.61 -2.50
CA ASN A 313 -2.13 17.59 -3.95
C ASN A 313 -1.35 16.38 -4.47
N THR A 314 -2.04 15.45 -5.11
CA THR A 314 -1.46 14.25 -5.72
C THR A 314 -0.98 14.46 -7.14
N LYS A 315 -1.32 15.58 -7.78
CA LYS A 315 -1.03 15.89 -9.19
C LYS A 315 0.44 15.66 -9.56
N GLU A 316 1.35 16.24 -8.78
CA GLU A 316 2.79 16.11 -9.06
C GLU A 316 3.27 14.67 -8.85
N ILE A 317 2.71 13.96 -7.89
CA ILE A 317 3.04 12.57 -7.60
C ILE A 317 2.57 11.68 -8.75
N VAL A 318 1.31 11.84 -9.19
CA VAL A 318 0.75 11.11 -10.34
C VAL A 318 1.57 11.39 -11.59
N SER A 319 1.82 12.67 -11.88
CA SER A 319 2.63 13.09 -13.04
C SER A 319 4.02 12.44 -13.04
N ARG A 320 4.71 12.49 -11.91
CA ARG A 320 6.04 11.88 -11.74
C ARG A 320 6.01 10.36 -11.90
N LEU A 321 4.98 9.69 -11.39
CA LEU A 321 4.88 8.23 -11.45
C LEU A 321 4.55 7.74 -12.86
N TYR A 322 3.55 8.33 -13.50
CA TYR A 322 2.94 7.78 -14.71
C TYR A 322 3.34 8.47 -16.02
N PHE A 323 3.84 9.72 -15.97
CA PHE A 323 4.07 10.50 -17.19
C PHE A 323 5.52 10.96 -17.39
N ASN A 324 6.38 10.84 -16.38
CA ASN A 324 7.77 11.27 -16.43
C ASN A 324 8.78 10.12 -16.62
N GLY A 325 8.30 8.90 -16.91
CA GLY A 325 9.14 7.77 -17.27
C GLY A 325 9.44 7.71 -18.76
N ASP A 326 10.21 6.72 -19.14
CA ASP A 326 10.52 6.41 -20.55
C ASP A 326 9.42 5.55 -21.18
N GLU A 327 8.56 4.97 -20.36
CA GLU A 327 7.46 4.10 -20.78
C GLU A 327 6.36 4.90 -21.50
N ARG A 328 5.80 4.34 -22.54
CA ARG A 328 4.58 4.88 -23.18
C ARG A 328 3.38 4.51 -22.31
N THR A 329 2.54 5.49 -21.99
CA THR A 329 1.35 5.26 -21.15
C THR A 329 0.08 5.51 -21.95
N ILE A 330 -0.82 4.52 -21.97
CA ILE A 330 -2.18 4.63 -22.48
C ILE A 330 -3.13 4.61 -21.29
N LEU A 331 -4.00 5.62 -21.25
CA LEU A 331 -5.05 5.74 -20.22
C LEU A 331 -6.40 5.52 -20.88
N THR A 332 -7.22 4.69 -20.27
CA THR A 332 -8.58 4.41 -20.73
C THR A 332 -9.56 4.44 -19.57
N SER A 333 -10.75 4.97 -19.80
CA SER A 333 -11.86 4.97 -18.86
C SER A 333 -13.14 5.45 -19.54
N ALA A 334 -14.28 5.07 -19.01
CA ALA A 334 -15.57 5.57 -19.46
C ALA A 334 -15.84 7.04 -19.05
N THR A 335 -15.12 7.58 -18.06
CA THR A 335 -15.46 8.85 -17.37
C THR A 335 -14.26 9.78 -17.19
N LEU A 336 -13.42 9.94 -18.20
CA LEU A 336 -12.27 10.87 -18.15
C LEU A 336 -12.68 12.32 -18.46
N THR A 337 -13.76 12.52 -19.21
CA THR A 337 -14.24 13.86 -19.57
C THR A 337 -15.26 14.38 -18.57
N ASN A 338 -15.18 15.66 -18.27
CA ASN A 338 -16.13 16.37 -17.39
C ASN A 338 -17.04 17.34 -18.14
N ALA A 339 -16.86 17.49 -19.45
CA ALA A 339 -17.71 18.28 -20.33
C ALA A 339 -17.90 17.57 -21.67
N THR A 340 -19.00 17.85 -22.35
CA THR A 340 -19.37 17.26 -23.65
C THR A 340 -19.15 18.21 -24.83
N SER A 341 -18.68 19.43 -24.57
CA SER A 341 -18.43 20.48 -25.57
C SER A 341 -17.20 21.28 -25.21
N GLY A 342 -16.67 22.03 -26.17
CA GLY A 342 -15.44 22.78 -26.04
C GLY A 342 -14.23 22.05 -26.65
N SER A 343 -13.04 22.60 -26.45
CA SER A 343 -11.80 21.94 -26.86
C SER A 343 -11.57 20.64 -26.08
N LEU A 344 -10.74 19.72 -26.59
CA LEU A 344 -10.41 18.50 -25.87
C LEU A 344 -9.79 18.81 -24.49
N GLU A 345 -8.95 19.82 -24.39
CA GLU A 345 -8.35 20.22 -23.11
C GLU A 345 -9.40 20.68 -22.10
N GLU A 346 -10.44 21.40 -22.56
CA GLU A 346 -11.57 21.80 -21.70
C GLU A 346 -12.40 20.59 -21.26
N GLN A 347 -12.67 19.65 -22.18
CA GLN A 347 -13.41 18.43 -21.86
C GLN A 347 -12.67 17.54 -20.84
N TYR A 348 -11.35 17.47 -20.87
CA TYR A 348 -10.52 16.70 -19.95
C TYR A 348 -9.94 17.53 -18.79
N SER A 349 -10.38 18.79 -18.60
CA SER A 349 -9.77 19.74 -17.67
C SER A 349 -9.67 19.21 -16.24
N TYR A 350 -10.70 18.52 -15.74
CA TYR A 350 -10.70 17.93 -14.40
C TYR A 350 -9.60 16.86 -14.27
N PHE A 351 -9.54 15.93 -15.22
CA PHE A 351 -8.53 14.87 -15.22
C PHE A 351 -7.11 15.44 -15.31
N ILE A 352 -6.89 16.40 -16.22
CA ILE A 352 -5.60 17.08 -16.39
C ILE A 352 -5.18 17.81 -15.10
N SER A 353 -6.11 18.50 -14.45
CA SER A 353 -5.82 19.26 -13.23
C SER A 353 -5.44 18.37 -12.04
N ASN A 354 -6.05 17.20 -11.91
CA ASN A 354 -5.82 16.28 -10.79
C ASN A 354 -4.63 15.35 -10.99
N THR A 355 -4.36 14.96 -12.24
CA THR A 355 -3.31 13.98 -12.53
C THR A 355 -2.01 14.60 -13.07
N GLY A 356 -2.06 15.85 -13.52
CA GLY A 356 -0.93 16.48 -14.20
C GLY A 356 -0.61 15.83 -15.56
N PHE A 357 -1.62 15.25 -16.23
CA PHE A 357 -1.45 14.74 -17.58
C PHE A 357 -0.89 15.83 -18.51
N PRO A 358 0.18 15.58 -19.29
CA PRO A 358 0.91 16.58 -20.05
C PRO A 358 0.21 16.95 -21.37
N ALA A 359 -1.06 17.39 -21.30
CA ALA A 359 -1.83 17.87 -22.46
C ALA A 359 -1.10 19.06 -23.13
N GLY A 360 -1.16 19.15 -24.44
CA GLY A 360 -0.45 20.17 -25.21
C GLY A 360 1.07 19.98 -25.34
N GLY A 361 1.62 18.90 -24.74
CA GLY A 361 3.05 18.54 -24.82
C GLY A 361 3.23 17.13 -25.36
N ARG A 362 3.74 16.22 -24.51
CA ARG A 362 3.94 14.81 -24.85
C ARG A 362 2.65 13.97 -24.83
N GLY A 363 1.58 14.49 -24.21
CA GLY A 363 0.30 13.79 -24.05
C GLY A 363 -0.66 14.11 -25.20
N CYS A 364 -1.28 13.09 -25.76
CA CYS A 364 -2.32 13.21 -26.77
C CYS A 364 -3.69 12.91 -26.15
N LEU A 365 -4.65 13.80 -26.36
CA LEU A 365 -6.05 13.58 -25.99
C LEU A 365 -6.79 13.03 -27.21
N SER A 366 -7.67 12.07 -27.02
CA SER A 366 -8.52 11.53 -28.08
C SER A 366 -9.95 12.06 -27.94
N GLU A 367 -10.69 12.12 -29.04
CA GLU A 367 -12.12 12.37 -29.02
C GLU A 367 -12.83 11.32 -28.14
N PRO A 368 -13.74 11.76 -27.24
CA PRO A 368 -14.57 10.86 -26.47
C PRO A 368 -15.40 9.97 -27.40
N LYS A 369 -15.44 8.68 -27.11
CA LYS A 369 -16.26 7.74 -27.87
C LYS A 369 -17.68 7.75 -27.29
N PRO A 370 -18.72 7.82 -28.14
CA PRO A 370 -20.11 7.67 -27.70
C PRO A 370 -20.31 6.28 -27.10
N SER A 371 -21.23 6.17 -26.14
CA SER A 371 -21.63 4.87 -25.63
C SER A 371 -22.17 3.98 -26.76
N PRO A 372 -21.79 2.70 -26.83
CA PRO A 372 -22.38 1.75 -27.75
C PRO A 372 -23.83 1.38 -27.39
N TYR A 373 -24.30 1.78 -26.22
CA TYR A 373 -25.64 1.48 -25.72
C TYR A 373 -26.56 2.67 -25.91
N PRO A 374 -27.77 2.45 -26.47
CA PRO A 374 -28.78 3.51 -26.68
C PRO A 374 -29.51 3.80 -25.36
N TYR A 375 -28.87 4.56 -24.46
CA TYR A 375 -29.45 4.89 -23.15
C TYR A 375 -30.72 5.76 -23.23
N ASP A 376 -30.94 6.44 -24.36
CA ASP A 376 -32.09 7.33 -24.54
C ASP A 376 -33.41 6.56 -24.70
N GLU A 377 -33.40 5.30 -25.11
CA GLU A 377 -34.61 4.51 -25.33
C GLU A 377 -35.05 3.68 -24.12
N PRO A 378 -34.16 2.91 -23.40
CA PRO A 378 -34.57 2.05 -22.31
C PRO A 378 -34.45 2.68 -20.91
N ALA A 379 -33.82 3.86 -20.76
CA ALA A 379 -33.60 4.45 -19.44
C ALA A 379 -34.92 5.00 -18.85
N ARG A 380 -35.35 4.41 -17.71
CA ARG A 380 -36.47 4.90 -16.91
C ARG A 380 -35.98 5.23 -15.51
N ILE A 381 -36.14 6.48 -15.10
CA ILE A 381 -35.85 6.92 -13.75
C ILE A 381 -37.11 6.81 -12.91
N TYR A 382 -37.09 5.99 -11.88
CA TYR A 382 -38.15 5.90 -10.88
C TYR A 382 -37.78 6.72 -9.68
N TYR A 383 -38.60 7.69 -9.30
CA TYR A 383 -38.50 8.41 -8.03
C TYR A 383 -39.33 7.67 -7.01
N CYS A 384 -38.74 7.34 -5.84
CA CYS A 384 -39.44 6.84 -4.67
C CYS A 384 -39.66 7.97 -3.67
#